data_cb731c662dab39f1a3e077b481ed2caa
#
_entry.id   cb731c662dab39f1a3e077b481ed2caa
#
_cell.length_a   1.000
_cell.length_b   1.000
_cell.length_c   1.000
_cell.angle_alpha   90.00
_cell.angle_beta   90.00
_cell.angle_gamma   90.00
#
_symmetry.space_group_name_H-M   'P 1'
#
loop_
_entity.id
_entity.type
_entity.pdbx_description
1 polymer ?
#
loop_
_entity_poly.entity_id
_entity_poly.type
_entity_poly.pdbx_seq_one_letter_code
_entity_poly.pdbx_strand_id
1 'polypeptide(L)'
;MSRTLLFIAAFWLAVSMWGQSGIMPRRSSSIKIPSQETMEKITEADPELVSREPVSTLSDTISRALLFSPVAVDMLGFDKRMSDTKESFLLRNNTPYRLSRVVLKMIYRTPDGQMIDYRTRMVDCDLLPRSTRKCEIESFDRSKNYYHVDSPPSRVSGRPFKVSFQLLRYDIVIEP
;
A
#
# COMPACT_ATOMS: atom_id res chain seq x y z
N MET A 1 -5.29 47.89 -49.69
CA MET A 1 -3.81 47.93 -49.70
C MET A 1 -3.30 46.73 -48.98
N SER A 2 -2.75 45.86 -49.79
CA SER A 2 -2.18 44.53 -49.44
C SER A 2 -0.89 44.63 -48.63
N ARG A 3 -0.72 43.77 -47.63
CA ARG A 3 0.63 43.29 -47.23
C ARG A 3 0.53 41.91 -46.60
N THR A 4 0.71 40.96 -47.50
CA THR A 4 1.19 39.59 -47.23
C THR A 4 2.57 39.61 -46.62
N LEU A 5 2.77 38.84 -45.52
CA LEU A 5 4.11 38.44 -45.06
C LEU A 5 4.11 36.93 -44.80
N LEU A 6 4.77 36.28 -45.75
CA LEU A 6 5.27 34.92 -45.72
C LEU A 6 6.41 34.80 -44.71
N PHE A 7 6.40 33.85 -43.80
CA PHE A 7 7.60 33.37 -43.11
C PHE A 7 7.75 31.87 -43.26
N ILE A 8 8.84 31.60 -43.84
CA ILE A 8 9.53 30.43 -44.34
C ILE A 8 9.81 29.44 -43.19
N ALA A 9 9.59 28.18 -43.52
CA ALA A 9 10.03 27.00 -42.82
C ALA A 9 11.55 26.93 -42.66
N ALA A 10 12.05 26.61 -41.51
CA ALA A 10 13.41 26.11 -41.34
C ALA A 10 13.36 24.75 -40.62
N PHE A 11 13.61 23.77 -41.46
CA PHE A 11 13.84 22.37 -41.16
C PHE A 11 15.24 22.23 -40.57
N TRP A 12 15.35 21.73 -39.35
CA TRP A 12 16.61 21.23 -38.81
C TRP A 12 16.47 19.76 -38.43
N LEU A 13 16.95 18.92 -39.35
CA LEU A 13 17.36 17.56 -39.11
C LEU A 13 18.72 17.58 -38.40
N ALA A 14 18.80 17.07 -37.20
CA ALA A 14 20.05 16.65 -36.57
C ALA A 14 19.96 15.18 -36.28
N VAL A 15 20.52 14.39 -37.16
CA VAL A 15 20.91 13.00 -36.93
C VAL A 15 22.18 13.03 -36.08
N SER A 16 22.20 12.39 -34.97
CA SER A 16 23.41 12.01 -34.24
C SER A 16 23.30 10.57 -33.79
N MET A 17 24.05 9.77 -34.50
CA MET A 17 24.40 8.39 -34.17
C MET A 17 25.29 8.30 -32.92
N TRP A 18 25.27 7.09 -32.37
CA TRP A 18 26.30 6.41 -31.58
C TRP A 18 26.18 6.48 -30.04
N GLY A 19 26.05 5.28 -29.53
CA GLY A 19 26.27 4.94 -28.14
C GLY A 19 25.85 3.51 -27.83
N GLN A 20 26.48 2.52 -28.46
CA GLN A 20 26.42 1.13 -27.96
C GLN A 20 27.27 1.08 -26.71
N SER A 21 26.70 0.66 -25.62
CA SER A 21 27.47 0.19 -24.44
C SER A 21 26.74 -0.92 -23.72
N GLY A 22 27.28 -2.11 -23.87
CA GLY A 22 27.53 -3.06 -22.79
C GLY A 22 26.32 -3.68 -22.11
N ILE A 23 25.78 -4.72 -22.71
CA ILE A 23 24.98 -5.73 -21.99
C ILE A 23 25.94 -6.48 -21.07
N MET A 24 25.93 -6.17 -19.77
CA MET A 24 26.55 -7.04 -18.78
C MET A 24 25.70 -8.30 -18.59
N PRO A 25 26.31 -9.49 -18.66
CA PRO A 25 25.59 -10.72 -18.41
C PRO A 25 25.23 -10.82 -16.93
N ARG A 26 23.93 -10.87 -16.67
CA ARG A 26 23.35 -11.14 -15.37
C ARG A 26 23.78 -12.56 -14.96
N ARG A 27 24.64 -12.67 -13.96
CA ARG A 27 24.94 -13.94 -13.30
C ARG A 27 23.66 -14.52 -12.74
N SER A 28 23.13 -15.53 -13.38
CA SER A 28 22.11 -16.41 -12.83
C SER A 28 22.78 -17.27 -11.76
N SER A 29 22.51 -17.00 -10.51
CA SER A 29 22.79 -17.95 -9.43
C SER A 29 21.78 -19.09 -9.56
N SER A 30 22.19 -20.18 -10.16
CA SER A 30 21.42 -21.43 -10.16
C SER A 30 21.36 -21.94 -8.72
N ILE A 31 20.18 -21.89 -8.14
CA ILE A 31 19.86 -22.60 -6.91
C ILE A 31 19.88 -24.09 -7.27
N LYS A 32 20.90 -24.80 -6.79
CA LYS A 32 20.95 -26.28 -6.86
C LYS A 32 19.86 -26.80 -5.94
N ILE A 33 18.81 -27.35 -6.54
CA ILE A 33 17.84 -28.18 -5.85
C ILE A 33 18.56 -29.50 -5.52
N PRO A 34 18.63 -29.94 -4.27
CA PRO A 34 19.23 -31.24 -3.95
C PRO A 34 18.33 -32.34 -4.53
N SER A 35 18.98 -33.26 -5.23
CA SER A 35 18.38 -34.44 -5.83
C SER A 35 17.73 -35.35 -4.80
N GLN A 36 16.68 -36.01 -5.19
CA GLN A 36 15.79 -36.90 -4.44
C GLN A 36 16.45 -38.19 -3.86
N GLU A 37 17.73 -38.33 -3.90
CA GLU A 37 18.42 -39.58 -3.47
C GLU A 37 18.85 -39.64 -1.99
N THR A 38 18.55 -38.61 -1.18
CA THR A 38 18.95 -38.63 0.25
C THR A 38 17.78 -38.88 1.21
N MET A 39 16.63 -39.34 0.71
CA MET A 39 15.44 -39.56 1.54
C MET A 39 15.16 -41.03 1.89
N GLU A 40 16.09 -41.95 1.61
CA GLU A 40 15.84 -43.37 1.81
C GLU A 40 16.70 -44.02 2.94
N LYS A 41 17.14 -43.25 3.89
CA LYS A 41 17.93 -43.81 4.99
C LYS A 41 17.61 -43.27 6.38
N ILE A 42 16.34 -43.03 6.68
CA ILE A 42 15.84 -42.83 8.06
C ILE A 42 14.53 -43.61 8.20
N THR A 43 14.65 -44.91 8.15
CA THR A 43 13.58 -45.81 8.61
C THR A 43 14.27 -46.92 9.37
N GLU A 44 14.48 -46.68 10.65
CA GLU A 44 14.52 -47.71 11.69
C GLU A 44 15.01 -47.05 13.00
N ALA A 45 14.05 -46.54 13.77
CA ALA A 45 14.20 -46.40 15.20
C ALA A 45 12.79 -46.30 15.84
N ASP A 46 12.43 -47.41 16.49
CA ASP A 46 11.56 -47.60 17.63
C ASP A 46 10.22 -46.88 17.76
N PRO A 47 9.13 -47.68 17.83
CA PRO A 47 7.83 -47.20 18.27
C PRO A 47 7.69 -47.36 19.79
N GLU A 48 8.22 -46.43 20.56
CA GLU A 48 7.86 -46.39 21.95
C GLU A 48 7.43 -45.00 22.40
N LEU A 49 6.18 -44.97 22.74
CA LEU A 49 5.49 -44.04 23.64
C LEU A 49 5.58 -42.54 23.33
N VAL A 50 4.52 -41.94 23.02
CA VAL A 50 3.81 -41.11 24.00
C VAL A 50 2.46 -40.73 23.40
N SER A 51 1.44 -41.30 23.96
CA SER A 51 0.08 -40.76 23.89
C SER A 51 0.13 -39.31 24.39
N ARG A 52 0.37 -38.38 23.47
CA ARG A 52 0.14 -36.95 23.72
C ARG A 52 -1.24 -36.63 23.17
N GLU A 53 -2.13 -36.40 24.07
CA GLU A 53 -3.43 -35.81 23.80
C GLU A 53 -3.29 -34.55 22.93
N PRO A 54 -4.20 -34.29 21.99
CA PRO A 54 -4.06 -33.15 21.08
C PRO A 54 -4.35 -31.84 21.83
N VAL A 55 -3.29 -31.20 22.29
CA VAL A 55 -3.34 -29.80 22.76
C VAL A 55 -3.42 -28.83 21.57
N SER A 56 -3.85 -29.30 20.38
CA SER A 56 -3.76 -28.52 19.15
C SER A 56 -4.99 -27.69 18.78
N THR A 57 -6.12 -27.85 19.48
CA THR A 57 -7.35 -27.16 19.06
C THR A 57 -7.41 -25.68 19.42
N LEU A 58 -6.75 -25.25 20.48
CA LEU A 58 -6.70 -23.83 20.86
C LEU A 58 -5.71 -23.03 19.99
N SER A 59 -4.57 -23.64 19.64
CA SER A 59 -3.56 -23.01 18.78
C SER A 59 -4.09 -22.75 17.37
N ASP A 60 -4.83 -23.70 16.78
CA ASP A 60 -5.38 -23.55 15.43
C ASP A 60 -6.51 -22.52 15.36
N THR A 61 -7.30 -22.37 16.42
CA THR A 61 -8.36 -21.36 16.50
C THR A 61 -7.76 -19.97 16.60
N ILE A 62 -6.71 -19.79 17.41
CA ILE A 62 -5.99 -18.52 17.55
C ILE A 62 -5.28 -18.18 16.22
N SER A 63 -4.64 -19.15 15.59
CA SER A 63 -3.94 -18.94 14.30
C SER A 63 -4.90 -18.53 13.19
N ARG A 64 -6.11 -19.09 13.12
CA ARG A 64 -7.14 -18.68 12.15
C ARG A 64 -7.70 -17.29 12.44
N ALA A 65 -7.86 -16.92 13.71
CA ALA A 65 -8.34 -15.60 14.10
C ALA A 65 -7.32 -14.48 13.79
N LEU A 66 -6.03 -14.80 13.75
CA LEU A 66 -4.93 -13.87 13.49
C LEU A 66 -4.55 -13.78 12.01
N LEU A 67 -5.23 -14.48 11.10
CA LEU A 67 -4.99 -14.33 9.67
C LEU A 67 -5.30 -12.91 9.21
N PHE A 68 -4.33 -12.30 8.53
CA PHE A 68 -4.50 -10.98 7.93
C PHE A 68 -5.68 -10.98 6.97
N SER A 69 -6.60 -10.02 7.16
CA SER A 69 -7.73 -9.79 6.27
C SER A 69 -7.63 -8.40 5.65
N PRO A 70 -7.54 -8.27 4.33
CA PRO A 70 -7.45 -6.98 3.66
C PRO A 70 -8.72 -6.12 3.84
N VAL A 71 -9.85 -6.74 4.20
CA VAL A 71 -11.14 -6.08 4.45
C VAL A 71 -11.42 -5.85 5.93
N ALA A 72 -10.42 -6.07 6.79
CA ALA A 72 -10.56 -5.88 8.24
C ALA A 72 -10.86 -4.42 8.62
N VAL A 73 -10.41 -3.47 7.80
CA VAL A 73 -10.58 -2.04 8.03
C VAL A 73 -11.04 -1.37 6.74
N ASP A 74 -12.05 -0.52 6.84
CA ASP A 74 -12.47 0.38 5.77
C ASP A 74 -12.07 1.82 6.08
N MET A 75 -11.77 2.58 5.05
CA MET A 75 -11.56 4.02 5.12
C MET A 75 -12.72 4.74 4.44
N LEU A 76 -13.32 5.68 5.15
CA LEU A 76 -14.50 6.43 4.74
C LEU A 76 -14.27 7.93 4.92
N GLY A 77 -15.01 8.75 4.18
CA GLY A 77 -15.09 10.19 4.42
C GLY A 77 -13.75 10.89 4.44
N PHE A 78 -12.89 10.60 3.45
CA PHE A 78 -11.60 11.27 3.34
C PHE A 78 -11.79 12.75 3.00
N ASP A 79 -11.10 13.62 3.75
CA ASP A 79 -11.15 15.06 3.57
C ASP A 79 -9.74 15.67 3.61
N LYS A 80 -9.44 16.52 2.65
CA LYS A 80 -8.25 17.37 2.58
C LYS A 80 -8.54 18.59 1.74
N ARG A 81 -8.61 19.74 2.39
CA ARG A 81 -8.66 21.03 1.71
C ARG A 81 -7.27 21.49 1.32
N MET A 82 -7.17 22.38 0.36
CA MET A 82 -5.88 22.87 -0.10
C MET A 82 -5.04 23.52 1.01
N SER A 83 -5.68 24.25 1.93
CA SER A 83 -5.04 24.90 3.08
C SER A 83 -4.52 23.95 4.14
N ASP A 84 -5.04 22.73 4.17
CA ASP A 84 -4.82 21.80 5.27
C ASP A 84 -3.42 21.17 5.20
N THR A 85 -2.77 21.08 6.33
CA THR A 85 -1.51 20.37 6.51
C THR A 85 -1.70 18.91 6.89
N LYS A 86 -2.94 18.55 7.22
CA LYS A 86 -3.36 17.20 7.59
C LYS A 86 -4.43 16.69 6.66
N GLU A 87 -4.53 15.38 6.59
CA GLU A 87 -5.58 14.62 5.92
C GLU A 87 -6.41 13.95 7.01
N SER A 88 -7.73 14.04 6.92
CA SER A 88 -8.64 13.42 7.87
C SER A 88 -9.53 12.38 7.18
N PHE A 89 -9.84 11.31 7.89
CA PHE A 89 -10.70 10.24 7.40
C PHE A 89 -11.28 9.44 8.56
N LEU A 90 -12.26 8.61 8.27
CA LEU A 90 -12.85 7.68 9.21
C LEU A 90 -12.30 6.28 8.94
N LEU A 91 -11.80 5.59 9.97
CA LEU A 91 -11.48 4.17 9.92
C LEU A 91 -12.58 3.38 10.61
N ARG A 92 -13.15 2.42 9.90
CA ARG A 92 -14.13 1.46 10.41
C ARG A 92 -13.47 0.11 10.62
N ASN A 93 -13.52 -0.38 11.84
CA ASN A 93 -13.05 -1.70 12.19
C ASN A 93 -14.15 -2.73 11.91
N ASN A 94 -13.91 -3.63 10.96
CA ASN A 94 -14.85 -4.70 10.59
C ASN A 94 -14.57 -6.00 11.35
N THR A 95 -13.59 -6.02 12.24
CA THR A 95 -13.22 -7.21 13.02
C THR A 95 -13.96 -7.26 14.38
N PRO A 96 -14.04 -8.41 15.01
CA PRO A 96 -14.52 -8.52 16.39
C PRO A 96 -13.46 -8.16 17.45
N TYR A 97 -12.28 -7.73 17.03
CA TYR A 97 -11.15 -7.42 17.90
C TYR A 97 -10.91 -5.92 18.00
N ARG A 98 -10.36 -5.47 19.13
CA ARG A 98 -9.85 -4.12 19.29
C ARG A 98 -8.52 -3.98 18.57
N LEU A 99 -8.37 -2.94 17.76
CA LEU A 99 -7.15 -2.64 17.00
C LEU A 99 -6.44 -1.43 17.61
N SER A 100 -5.16 -1.58 17.93
CA SER A 100 -4.34 -0.48 18.47
C SER A 100 -3.66 0.34 17.38
N ARG A 101 -3.34 -0.30 16.26
CA ARG A 101 -2.57 0.31 15.16
C ARG A 101 -2.99 -0.25 13.83
N VAL A 102 -2.98 0.60 12.81
CA VAL A 102 -3.26 0.21 11.44
C VAL A 102 -2.18 0.79 10.52
N VAL A 103 -1.65 -0.03 9.62
CA VAL A 103 -0.68 0.40 8.60
C VAL A 103 -1.36 0.40 7.25
N LEU A 104 -1.41 1.57 6.63
CA LEU A 104 -2.09 1.82 5.36
C LEU A 104 -1.08 2.28 4.30
N LYS A 105 -1.21 1.76 3.10
CA LYS A 105 -0.60 2.37 1.91
C LYS A 105 -1.62 3.30 1.28
N MET A 106 -1.38 4.60 1.37
CA MET A 106 -2.18 5.63 0.74
C MET A 106 -1.68 5.86 -0.68
N ILE A 107 -2.58 5.94 -1.63
CA ILE A 107 -2.27 6.11 -3.05
C ILE A 107 -3.05 7.30 -3.58
N TYR A 108 -2.34 8.32 -4.03
CA TYR A 108 -2.89 9.59 -4.50
C TYR A 108 -2.81 9.65 -6.02
N ARG A 109 -3.94 9.95 -6.67
CA ARG A 109 -4.06 10.03 -8.13
C ARG A 109 -4.80 11.28 -8.56
N THR A 110 -4.49 11.75 -9.78
CA THR A 110 -5.35 12.74 -10.44
C THR A 110 -6.73 12.13 -10.72
N PRO A 111 -7.76 12.95 -10.99
CA PRO A 111 -9.07 12.46 -11.45
C PRO A 111 -8.99 11.54 -12.66
N ASP A 112 -8.01 11.77 -13.54
CA ASP A 112 -7.74 10.99 -14.76
C ASP A 112 -6.96 9.68 -14.50
N GLY A 113 -6.64 9.40 -13.22
CA GLY A 113 -6.00 8.15 -12.80
C GLY A 113 -4.47 8.16 -12.77
N GLN A 114 -3.81 9.26 -13.15
CA GLN A 114 -2.34 9.36 -13.08
C GLN A 114 -1.88 9.35 -11.62
N MET A 115 -0.79 8.64 -11.36
CA MET A 115 -0.18 8.60 -10.04
C MET A 115 0.47 9.94 -9.69
N ILE A 116 0.11 10.50 -8.54
CA ILE A 116 0.76 11.69 -7.97
C ILE A 116 1.83 11.26 -6.96
N ASP A 117 1.43 10.47 -5.96
CA ASP A 117 2.30 10.02 -4.87
C ASP A 117 1.71 8.75 -4.23
N TYR A 118 2.52 8.04 -3.47
CA TYR A 118 2.04 7.00 -2.57
C TYR A 118 2.86 7.01 -1.28
N ARG A 119 2.23 6.71 -0.15
CA ARG A 119 2.90 6.69 1.14
C ARG A 119 2.35 5.60 2.04
N THR A 120 3.25 4.93 2.73
CA THR A 120 2.87 4.06 3.84
C THR A 120 2.72 4.91 5.10
N ARG A 121 1.57 4.79 5.75
CA ARG A 121 1.24 5.51 6.97
C ARG A 121 0.90 4.52 8.07
N MET A 122 1.50 4.74 9.21
CA MET A 122 1.16 4.08 10.46
C MET A 122 0.23 5.01 11.22
N VAL A 123 -0.97 4.51 11.52
CA VAL A 123 -2.00 5.24 12.25
C VAL A 123 -2.18 4.53 13.59
N ASP A 124 -1.72 5.20 14.65
CA ASP A 124 -2.01 4.76 16.01
C ASP A 124 -3.45 5.17 16.32
N CYS A 125 -4.32 4.20 16.39
CA CYS A 125 -5.73 4.40 16.61
C CYS A 125 -6.26 3.30 17.53
N ASP A 126 -7.08 3.69 18.49
CA ASP A 126 -7.78 2.75 19.33
C ASP A 126 -9.17 2.50 18.73
N LEU A 127 -9.26 1.49 17.87
CA LEU A 127 -10.48 1.11 17.18
C LEU A 127 -11.15 -0.05 17.94
N LEU A 128 -12.24 0.24 18.62
CA LEU A 128 -13.03 -0.79 19.24
C LEU A 128 -13.64 -1.74 18.21
N PRO A 129 -14.02 -2.96 18.59
CA PRO A 129 -14.69 -3.90 17.71
C PRO A 129 -15.89 -3.28 17.02
N ARG A 130 -16.02 -3.46 15.71
CA ARG A 130 -17.18 -3.00 14.91
C ARG A 130 -17.46 -1.49 15.00
N SER A 131 -16.48 -0.68 15.40
CA SER A 131 -16.63 0.76 15.57
C SER A 131 -15.96 1.55 14.45
N THR A 132 -16.28 2.84 14.42
CA THR A 132 -15.68 3.80 13.48
C THR A 132 -15.05 4.94 14.27
N ARG A 133 -13.86 5.37 13.87
CA ARG A 133 -13.13 6.47 14.51
C ARG A 133 -12.54 7.41 13.48
N LYS A 134 -12.58 8.71 13.77
CA LYS A 134 -11.88 9.73 12.98
C LYS A 134 -10.40 9.67 13.27
N CYS A 135 -9.60 9.63 12.22
CA CYS A 135 -8.14 9.64 12.25
C CYS A 135 -7.59 10.79 11.41
N GLU A 136 -6.40 11.23 11.74
CA GLU A 136 -5.69 12.28 11.02
C GLU A 136 -4.26 11.85 10.78
N ILE A 137 -3.73 12.18 9.62
CA ILE A 137 -2.32 11.99 9.25
C ILE A 137 -1.76 13.28 8.65
N GLU A 138 -0.44 13.41 8.63
CA GLU A 138 0.19 14.49 7.89
C GLU A 138 -0.03 14.34 6.39
N SER A 139 -0.38 15.43 5.72
CA SER A 139 -0.61 15.44 4.29
C SER A 139 0.66 15.08 3.50
N PHE A 140 0.46 14.41 2.37
CA PHE A 140 1.51 14.23 1.37
C PHE A 140 1.92 15.56 0.72
N ASP A 141 0.97 16.49 0.62
CA ASP A 141 1.08 17.78 -0.06
C ASP A 141 1.54 18.88 0.90
N ARG A 142 2.84 18.96 1.13
CA ARG A 142 3.43 20.06 1.96
C ARG A 142 3.29 21.43 1.31
N SER A 143 3.22 21.48 -0.02
CA SER A 143 3.14 22.72 -0.80
C SER A 143 1.72 23.28 -0.91
N LYS A 144 0.72 22.57 -0.40
CA LYS A 144 -0.69 22.98 -0.40
C LYS A 144 -1.25 23.26 -1.81
N ASN A 145 -0.88 22.41 -2.76
CA ASN A 145 -1.29 22.53 -4.16
C ASN A 145 -2.51 21.67 -4.50
N TYR A 146 -2.84 20.69 -3.64
CA TYR A 146 -3.85 19.69 -3.91
C TYR A 146 -5.00 19.72 -2.92
N TYR A 147 -6.19 19.38 -3.41
CA TYR A 147 -7.40 19.17 -2.59
C TYR A 147 -8.12 17.90 -3.03
N HIS A 148 -8.74 17.20 -2.09
CA HIS A 148 -9.53 16.01 -2.41
C HIS A 148 -10.81 16.39 -3.17
N VAL A 149 -11.19 15.60 -4.17
CA VAL A 149 -12.32 15.91 -5.08
C VAL A 149 -13.67 16.13 -4.35
N ASP A 150 -13.87 15.42 -3.23
CA ASP A 150 -15.09 15.52 -2.44
C ASP A 150 -15.01 16.62 -1.35
N SER A 151 -13.86 17.25 -1.17
CA SER A 151 -13.70 18.37 -0.25
C SER A 151 -14.23 19.66 -0.88
N PRO A 152 -14.67 20.64 -0.09
CA PRO A 152 -15.11 21.91 -0.63
C PRO A 152 -14.06 22.54 -1.54
N PRO A 153 -14.44 23.04 -2.71
CA PRO A 153 -13.49 23.61 -3.65
C PRO A 153 -12.78 24.80 -3.03
N SER A 154 -11.49 24.90 -3.30
CA SER A 154 -10.70 26.07 -2.92
C SER A 154 -11.10 27.26 -3.79
N ARG A 155 -11.11 28.45 -3.19
CA ARG A 155 -11.25 29.72 -3.94
C ARG A 155 -9.98 30.07 -4.74
N VAL A 156 -8.89 29.38 -4.47
CA VAL A 156 -7.59 29.53 -5.14
C VAL A 156 -7.40 28.33 -6.08
N SER A 157 -6.69 28.52 -7.18
CA SER A 157 -6.39 27.48 -8.16
C SER A 157 -5.60 26.32 -7.55
N GLY A 158 -6.26 25.25 -7.16
CA GLY A 158 -5.67 24.00 -6.68
C GLY A 158 -5.86 22.86 -7.68
N ARG A 159 -5.19 21.76 -7.45
CA ARG A 159 -5.29 20.55 -8.27
C ARG A 159 -6.13 19.50 -7.53
N PRO A 160 -7.21 19.01 -8.13
CA PRO A 160 -8.00 17.94 -7.52
C PRO A 160 -7.24 16.61 -7.51
N PHE A 161 -7.46 15.81 -6.48
CA PHE A 161 -6.96 14.43 -6.43
C PHE A 161 -8.01 13.48 -5.85
N LYS A 162 -7.82 12.20 -6.13
CA LYS A 162 -8.53 11.08 -5.53
C LYS A 162 -7.56 10.26 -4.69
N VAL A 163 -8.05 9.67 -3.63
CA VAL A 163 -7.29 8.77 -2.78
C VAL A 163 -7.86 7.37 -2.83
N SER A 164 -6.99 6.39 -2.80
CA SER A 164 -7.31 5.01 -2.50
C SER A 164 -6.33 4.48 -1.46
N PHE A 165 -6.71 3.44 -0.75
CA PHE A 165 -5.85 2.85 0.27
C PHE A 165 -5.75 1.33 0.11
N GLN A 166 -4.69 0.79 0.66
CA GLN A 166 -4.49 -0.64 0.83
C GLN A 166 -4.08 -0.89 2.28
N LEU A 167 -4.82 -1.75 2.96
CA LEU A 167 -4.46 -2.21 4.29
C LEU A 167 -3.24 -3.13 4.17
N LEU A 168 -2.16 -2.81 4.89
CA LEU A 168 -0.93 -3.60 4.90
C LEU A 168 -0.81 -4.45 6.17
N ARG A 169 -1.19 -3.89 7.31
CA ARG A 169 -1.11 -4.54 8.62
C ARG A 169 -2.06 -3.89 9.60
N TYR A 170 -2.47 -4.63 10.61
CA TYR A 170 -3.11 -4.12 11.82
C TYR A 170 -2.64 -4.91 13.03
N ASP A 171 -2.63 -4.26 14.18
CA ASP A 171 -2.21 -4.85 15.45
C ASP A 171 -3.46 -5.01 16.35
N ILE A 172 -3.71 -6.24 16.77
CA ILE A 172 -4.84 -6.60 17.64
C ILE A 172 -4.41 -6.48 19.09
N VAL A 173 -5.28 -5.92 19.93
CA VAL A 173 -5.11 -5.94 21.37
C VAL A 173 -5.72 -7.23 21.91
N ILE A 174 -4.88 -8.07 22.49
CA ILE A 174 -5.33 -9.26 23.22
C ILE A 174 -5.44 -8.84 24.69
N GLU A 175 -6.65 -8.75 25.18
CA GLU A 175 -6.88 -8.52 26.61
C GLU A 175 -6.68 -9.85 27.34
N PRO A 176 -5.92 -9.87 28.45
CA PRO A 176 -5.62 -11.08 29.20
C PRO A 176 -6.87 -11.65 29.92
#